data_8574de9bdaa191c13767ecbe04c41749
#
_entry.id   8574de9bdaa191c13767ecbe04c41749
#
_cell.length_a   1.000
_cell.length_b   1.000
_cell.length_c   1.000
_cell.angle_alpha   90.00
_cell.angle_beta   90.00
_cell.angle_gamma   90.00
#
_symmetry.space_group_name_H-M   'P 1'
#
loop_
_entity.id
_entity.type
_entity.pdbx_description
1 polymer ?
#
loop_
_entity_poly.entity_id
_entity_poly.type
_entity_poly.pdbx_seq_one_letter_code
_entity_poly.pdbx_strand_id
1 'polypeptide(L)'
;MRISELSERSGIAVATIKYYLREGLLPPGERTGPNQASYGDEHVRRLRLVRALIEVGGLPVATVGDVLRAVDTPDLPMFSLLGVVQGSLISPAPAASDAEWERAYETVRREMDRRGWSMKPAQPVIEALTAVLVRAAQLGYPEWGETALPAYFDGARIVAETDVAEALSAGDRDAVVDAVVVLTVLGDTALAAIRRIAQAQVSLERLNVNPDLPH
;
A
#
# COMPACT_ATOMS: atom_id res chain seq x y z
N MET A 1 17.92 -23.62 8.28
CA MET A 1 17.49 -24.42 7.10
C MET A 1 18.36 -24.15 5.89
N ARG A 2 18.45 -25.07 4.92
CA ARG A 2 19.13 -24.82 3.64
C ARG A 2 18.24 -24.04 2.67
N ILE A 3 18.81 -23.47 1.60
CA ILE A 3 18.06 -22.68 0.62
C ILE A 3 16.93 -23.47 -0.08
N SER A 4 17.07 -24.79 -0.25
CA SER A 4 16.01 -25.64 -0.78
C SER A 4 14.81 -25.71 0.17
N GLU A 5 15.07 -25.87 1.47
CA GLU A 5 14.03 -25.89 2.50
C GLU A 5 13.37 -24.52 2.67
N LEU A 6 14.18 -23.43 2.58
CA LEU A 6 13.63 -22.07 2.56
C LEU A 6 12.70 -21.87 1.35
N SER A 7 13.06 -22.41 0.18
CA SER A 7 12.22 -22.38 -1.02
C SER A 7 10.89 -23.12 -0.81
N GLU A 8 10.93 -24.32 -0.24
CA GLU A 8 9.72 -25.11 0.08
C GLU A 8 8.80 -24.39 1.07
N ARG A 9 9.36 -23.83 2.14
CA ARG A 9 8.59 -23.15 3.19
C ARG A 9 8.03 -21.79 2.76
N SER A 10 8.74 -21.07 1.90
CA SER A 10 8.29 -19.76 1.40
C SER A 10 7.42 -19.86 0.15
N GLY A 11 7.46 -20.99 -0.56
CA GLY A 11 6.81 -21.16 -1.88
C GLY A 11 7.50 -20.36 -2.99
N ILE A 12 8.75 -19.90 -2.78
CA ILE A 12 9.51 -19.09 -3.74
C ILE A 12 10.65 -19.91 -4.32
N ALA A 13 10.78 -19.92 -5.65
CA ALA A 13 11.83 -20.69 -6.33
C ALA A 13 13.23 -20.26 -5.87
N VAL A 14 14.16 -21.25 -5.76
CA VAL A 14 15.55 -21.01 -5.35
C VAL A 14 16.25 -19.93 -6.20
N ALA A 15 15.95 -19.88 -7.50
CA ALA A 15 16.49 -18.87 -8.41
C ALA A 15 16.06 -17.45 -8.00
N THR A 16 14.79 -17.28 -7.64
CA THR A 16 14.22 -16.02 -7.16
C THR A 16 14.78 -15.63 -5.80
N ILE A 17 14.95 -16.60 -4.88
CA ILE A 17 15.59 -16.35 -3.58
C ILE A 17 17.03 -15.84 -3.79
N LYS A 18 17.81 -16.47 -4.69
CA LYS A 18 19.16 -16.00 -5.02
C LYS A 18 19.17 -14.61 -5.65
N TYR A 19 18.17 -14.29 -6.45
CA TYR A 19 17.98 -12.95 -6.99
C TYR A 19 17.72 -11.93 -5.86
N TYR A 20 16.81 -12.23 -4.92
CA TYR A 20 16.53 -11.33 -3.79
C TYR A 20 17.72 -11.14 -2.86
N LEU A 21 18.53 -12.19 -2.65
CA LEU A 21 19.82 -12.07 -1.92
C LEU A 21 20.78 -11.11 -2.62
N ARG A 22 20.88 -11.19 -3.95
CA ARG A 22 21.75 -10.31 -4.75
C ARG A 22 21.28 -8.87 -4.76
N GLU A 23 19.97 -8.64 -4.86
CA GLU A 23 19.37 -7.31 -4.82
C GLU A 23 19.27 -6.72 -3.40
N GLY A 24 19.71 -7.47 -2.37
CA GLY A 24 19.66 -7.01 -0.98
C GLY A 24 18.25 -6.97 -0.35
N LEU A 25 17.24 -7.57 -1.00
CA LEU A 25 15.88 -7.66 -0.45
C LEU A 25 15.78 -8.73 0.66
N LEU A 26 16.67 -9.71 0.63
CA LEU A 26 16.81 -10.77 1.65
C LEU A 26 18.21 -10.68 2.25
N PRO A 27 18.35 -10.64 3.58
CA PRO A 27 19.66 -10.68 4.22
C PRO A 27 20.38 -11.99 3.91
N PRO A 28 21.72 -12.00 3.92
CA PRO A 28 22.47 -13.23 3.72
C PRO A 28 22.26 -14.20 4.88
N GLY A 29 22.17 -15.49 4.58
CA GLY A 29 22.14 -16.53 5.61
C GLY A 29 23.50 -16.64 6.34
N GLU A 30 23.48 -17.24 7.53
CA GLU A 30 24.70 -17.55 8.30
C GLU A 30 25.57 -18.55 7.55
N ARG A 31 26.83 -18.22 7.37
CA ARG A 31 27.80 -19.12 6.71
C ARG A 31 28.09 -20.33 7.57
N THR A 32 27.78 -21.52 7.08
CA THR A 32 28.05 -22.81 7.73
C THR A 32 29.21 -23.58 7.08
N GLY A 33 29.73 -23.08 5.94
CA GLY A 33 30.82 -23.66 5.19
C GLY A 33 31.21 -22.82 3.96
N PRO A 34 32.21 -23.22 3.19
CA PRO A 34 32.73 -22.45 2.05
C PRO A 34 31.68 -22.07 1.01
N ASN A 35 30.66 -22.93 0.80
CA ASN A 35 29.56 -22.72 -0.14
C ASN A 35 28.19 -23.03 0.49
N GLN A 36 28.07 -22.93 1.81
CA GLN A 36 26.85 -23.26 2.54
C GLN A 36 26.44 -22.11 3.44
N ALA A 37 25.15 -21.80 3.41
CA ALA A 37 24.50 -20.85 4.30
C ALA A 37 23.26 -21.49 4.95
N SER A 38 22.98 -21.09 6.19
CA SER A 38 21.77 -21.44 6.93
C SER A 38 20.86 -20.23 7.01
N TYR A 39 19.58 -20.46 6.85
CA TYR A 39 18.50 -19.46 6.89
C TYR A 39 17.57 -19.77 8.05
N GLY A 40 17.03 -18.75 8.72
CA GLY A 40 16.08 -18.87 9.83
C GLY A 40 14.65 -18.52 9.43
N ASP A 41 13.76 -18.49 10.41
CA ASP A 41 12.34 -18.14 10.20
C ASP A 41 12.15 -16.67 9.82
N GLU A 42 13.07 -15.80 10.22
CA GLU A 42 13.15 -14.39 9.81
C GLU A 42 13.29 -14.25 8.27
N HIS A 43 14.01 -15.16 7.61
CA HIS A 43 14.11 -15.20 6.15
C HIS A 43 12.78 -15.61 5.50
N VAL A 44 12.03 -16.53 6.12
CA VAL A 44 10.69 -16.90 5.63
C VAL A 44 9.73 -15.72 5.74
N ARG A 45 9.74 -15.01 6.88
CA ARG A 45 8.92 -13.79 7.08
C ARG A 45 9.28 -12.73 6.05
N ARG A 46 10.58 -12.44 5.89
CA ARG A 46 11.08 -11.45 4.91
C ARG A 46 10.64 -11.79 3.48
N LEU A 47 10.69 -13.04 3.09
CA LEU A 47 10.25 -13.48 1.77
C LEU A 47 8.75 -13.30 1.56
N ARG A 48 7.92 -13.51 2.60
CA ARG A 48 6.47 -13.22 2.53
C ARG A 48 6.20 -11.74 2.31
N LEU A 49 6.93 -10.87 3.03
CA LEU A 49 6.83 -9.43 2.89
C LEU A 49 7.23 -8.96 1.48
N VAL A 50 8.39 -9.40 0.97
CA VAL A 50 8.84 -9.11 -0.39
C VAL A 50 7.81 -9.55 -1.41
N ARG A 51 7.24 -10.73 -1.24
CA ARG A 51 6.22 -11.28 -2.12
C ARG A 51 4.94 -10.44 -2.12
N ALA A 52 4.45 -10.02 -0.96
CA ALA A 52 3.29 -9.15 -0.85
C ALA A 52 3.50 -7.83 -1.60
N LEU A 53 4.65 -7.20 -1.40
CA LEU A 53 4.98 -5.94 -2.06
C LEU A 53 5.10 -6.07 -3.60
N ILE A 54 5.71 -7.15 -4.09
CA ILE A 54 5.93 -7.35 -5.54
C ILE A 54 4.67 -7.91 -6.22
N GLU A 55 4.13 -9.04 -5.72
CA GLU A 55 3.07 -9.78 -6.43
C GLU A 55 1.68 -9.15 -6.26
N VAL A 56 1.40 -8.58 -5.08
CA VAL A 56 0.10 -7.94 -4.79
C VAL A 56 0.19 -6.43 -5.02
N GLY A 57 1.20 -5.77 -4.43
CA GLY A 57 1.39 -4.32 -4.57
C GLY A 57 1.90 -3.88 -5.93
N GLY A 58 2.45 -4.79 -6.73
CA GLY A 58 3.02 -4.45 -8.05
C GLY A 58 4.23 -3.52 -7.97
N LEU A 59 4.89 -3.42 -6.80
CA LEU A 59 5.97 -2.49 -6.60
C LEU A 59 7.23 -2.91 -7.36
N PRO A 60 7.94 -1.95 -7.98
CA PRO A 60 9.26 -2.19 -8.52
C PRO A 60 10.25 -2.66 -7.44
N VAL A 61 11.20 -3.54 -7.80
CA VAL A 61 12.20 -4.09 -6.89
C VAL A 61 12.97 -3.00 -6.11
N ALA A 62 13.32 -1.90 -6.77
CA ALA A 62 13.99 -0.77 -6.13
C ALA A 62 13.13 -0.16 -5.00
N THR A 63 11.85 0.06 -5.27
CA THR A 63 10.88 0.60 -4.30
C THR A 63 10.68 -0.36 -3.12
N VAL A 64 10.63 -1.68 -3.40
CA VAL A 64 10.60 -2.70 -2.33
C VAL A 64 11.84 -2.60 -1.44
N GLY A 65 13.01 -2.36 -2.02
CA GLY A 65 14.24 -2.11 -1.25
C GLY A 65 14.14 -0.90 -0.32
N ASP A 66 13.47 0.18 -0.75
CA ASP A 66 13.25 1.37 0.09
C ASP A 66 12.33 1.06 1.28
N VAL A 67 11.21 0.37 1.03
CA VAL A 67 10.28 -0.07 2.08
C VAL A 67 10.99 -0.97 3.09
N LEU A 68 11.76 -1.95 2.62
CA LEU A 68 12.46 -2.89 3.49
C LEU A 68 13.54 -2.21 4.33
N ARG A 69 14.24 -1.19 3.81
CA ARG A 69 15.16 -0.38 4.61
C ARG A 69 14.44 0.38 5.72
N ALA A 70 13.24 0.89 5.47
CA ALA A 70 12.45 1.52 6.51
C ALA A 70 12.00 0.52 7.58
N VAL A 71 11.58 -0.68 7.17
CA VAL A 71 11.24 -1.80 8.09
C VAL A 71 12.44 -2.18 8.96
N ASP A 72 13.63 -2.22 8.39
CA ASP A 72 14.87 -2.60 9.08
C ASP A 72 15.45 -1.47 9.94
N THR A 73 14.90 -0.26 9.87
CA THR A 73 15.39 0.89 10.64
C THR A 73 14.96 0.75 12.10
N PRO A 74 15.90 0.59 13.06
CA PRO A 74 15.58 0.53 14.47
C PRO A 74 14.85 1.80 14.92
N ASP A 75 13.87 1.62 15.78
CA ASP A 75 13.12 2.70 16.44
C ASP A 75 12.38 3.69 15.49
N LEU A 76 12.24 3.34 14.20
CA LEU A 76 11.42 4.14 13.31
C LEU A 76 9.97 4.16 13.85
N PRO A 77 9.38 5.35 14.09
CA PRO A 77 7.99 5.42 14.54
C PRO A 77 7.05 4.75 13.53
N MET A 78 6.05 4.03 14.01
CA MET A 78 5.10 3.29 13.18
C MET A 78 4.43 4.18 12.11
N PHE A 79 4.06 5.42 12.47
CA PHE A 79 3.46 6.36 11.51
C PHE A 79 4.44 6.76 10.39
N SER A 80 5.76 6.80 10.67
CA SER A 80 6.78 7.09 9.65
C SER A 80 6.94 5.91 8.68
N LEU A 81 6.91 4.68 9.20
CA LEU A 81 6.91 3.47 8.38
C LEU A 81 5.68 3.43 7.45
N LEU A 82 4.47 3.69 8.00
CA LEU A 82 3.25 3.83 7.20
C LEU A 82 3.42 4.86 6.10
N GLY A 83 3.99 6.02 6.40
CA GLY A 83 4.26 7.07 5.41
C GLY A 83 5.17 6.60 4.27
N VAL A 84 6.21 5.81 4.56
CA VAL A 84 7.10 5.24 3.53
C VAL A 84 6.36 4.23 2.66
N VAL A 85 5.62 3.28 3.28
CA VAL A 85 4.84 2.26 2.54
C VAL A 85 3.79 2.92 1.66
N GLN A 86 2.99 3.83 2.20
CA GLN A 86 1.97 4.55 1.46
C GLN A 86 2.57 5.42 0.36
N GLY A 87 3.66 6.13 0.66
CA GLY A 87 4.37 6.94 -0.33
C GLY A 87 4.92 6.14 -1.52
N SER A 88 5.30 4.89 -1.28
CA SER A 88 5.82 4.00 -2.33
C SER A 88 4.76 3.53 -3.34
N LEU A 89 3.48 3.65 -2.99
CA LEU A 89 2.34 3.29 -3.84
C LEU A 89 1.84 4.46 -4.71
N ILE A 90 2.46 5.63 -4.60
CA ILE A 90 2.01 6.87 -5.24
C ILE A 90 2.61 7.05 -6.63
N SER A 91 1.78 7.41 -7.61
CA SER A 91 2.21 7.81 -8.94
C SER A 91 2.71 9.25 -8.96
N PRO A 92 3.65 9.61 -9.88
CA PRO A 92 4.12 10.98 -10.02
C PRO A 92 2.98 11.99 -10.27
N ALA A 93 3.11 13.16 -9.66
CA ALA A 93 2.15 14.25 -9.85
C ALA A 93 2.09 14.70 -11.31
N PRO A 94 0.92 15.11 -11.83
CA PRO A 94 0.78 15.70 -13.15
C PRO A 94 1.44 17.08 -13.20
N ALA A 95 1.83 17.53 -14.39
CA ALA A 95 2.17 18.92 -14.58
C ALA A 95 0.92 19.79 -14.33
N ALA A 96 1.06 20.81 -13.48
CA ALA A 96 -0.02 21.71 -13.10
C ALA A 96 0.55 23.10 -12.85
N SER A 97 -0.26 24.15 -13.03
CA SER A 97 0.07 25.48 -12.54
C SER A 97 -0.08 25.55 -11.02
N ASP A 98 0.64 26.50 -10.38
CA ASP A 98 0.54 26.72 -8.93
C ASP A 98 -0.91 26.95 -8.48
N ALA A 99 -1.70 27.67 -9.30
CA ALA A 99 -3.09 27.96 -8.98
C ALA A 99 -4.01 26.74 -9.07
N GLU A 100 -3.76 25.80 -9.99
CA GLU A 100 -4.51 24.52 -10.07
C GLU A 100 -4.18 23.64 -8.88
N TRP A 101 -2.89 23.56 -8.54
CA TRP A 101 -2.42 22.79 -7.40
C TRP A 101 -3.02 23.32 -6.09
N GLU A 102 -2.94 24.64 -5.85
CA GLU A 102 -3.43 25.27 -4.63
C GLU A 102 -4.93 25.05 -4.43
N ARG A 103 -5.75 25.18 -5.49
CA ARG A 103 -7.19 24.90 -5.40
C ARG A 103 -7.47 23.45 -5.02
N ALA A 104 -6.77 22.50 -5.63
CA ALA A 104 -6.92 21.07 -5.35
C ALA A 104 -6.47 20.76 -3.91
N TYR A 105 -5.32 21.28 -3.49
CA TYR A 105 -4.77 21.11 -2.15
C TYR A 105 -5.71 21.67 -1.07
N GLU A 106 -6.29 22.86 -1.30
CA GLU A 106 -7.25 23.47 -0.38
C GLU A 106 -8.52 22.63 -0.21
N THR A 107 -8.98 21.97 -1.26
CA THR A 107 -10.11 21.03 -1.19
C THR A 107 -9.79 19.83 -0.29
N VAL A 108 -8.61 19.23 -0.44
CA VAL A 108 -8.15 18.13 0.42
C VAL A 108 -7.99 18.60 1.87
N ARG A 109 -7.33 19.74 2.07
CA ARG A 109 -7.11 20.34 3.40
C ARG A 109 -8.43 20.54 4.14
N ARG A 110 -9.42 21.11 3.48
CA ARG A 110 -10.76 21.39 4.03
C ARG A 110 -11.45 20.10 4.50
N GLU A 111 -11.36 19.01 3.75
CA GLU A 111 -11.91 17.72 4.13
C GLU A 111 -11.21 17.12 5.35
N MET A 112 -9.90 17.27 5.45
CA MET A 112 -9.13 16.82 6.62
C MET A 112 -9.45 17.67 7.86
N ASP A 113 -9.49 19.00 7.71
CA ASP A 113 -9.81 19.93 8.80
C ASP A 113 -11.21 19.66 9.40
N ARG A 114 -12.21 19.37 8.56
CA ARG A 114 -13.57 19.01 9.02
C ARG A 114 -13.59 17.78 9.93
N ARG A 115 -12.60 16.89 9.77
CA ARG A 115 -12.46 15.64 10.55
C ARG A 115 -11.45 15.73 11.67
N GLY A 116 -10.78 16.87 11.84
CA GLY A 116 -9.71 17.05 12.81
C GLY A 116 -8.47 16.20 12.51
N TRP A 117 -8.25 15.82 11.24
CA TRP A 117 -7.11 14.98 10.85
C TRP A 117 -5.85 15.82 10.63
N SER A 118 -4.71 15.31 11.14
CA SER A 118 -3.43 15.99 10.98
C SER A 118 -2.86 15.80 9.58
N MET A 119 -2.40 16.92 8.97
CA MET A 119 -1.75 16.92 7.67
C MET A 119 -0.32 16.34 7.71
N LYS A 120 0.42 16.58 8.79
CA LYS A 120 1.87 16.32 8.83
C LYS A 120 2.29 14.86 8.58
N PRO A 121 1.68 13.84 9.21
CA PRO A 121 2.14 12.47 9.01
C PRO A 121 1.80 11.89 7.63
N ALA A 122 0.86 12.51 6.91
CA ALA A 122 0.33 11.99 5.64
C ALA A 122 0.74 12.84 4.43
N GLN A 123 1.71 13.74 4.54
CA GLN A 123 2.04 14.72 3.50
C GLN A 123 2.21 14.10 2.09
N PRO A 124 2.97 13.01 1.87
CA PRO A 124 3.09 12.42 0.53
C PRO A 124 1.76 11.91 -0.03
N VAL A 125 0.89 11.37 0.83
CA VAL A 125 -0.42 10.84 0.43
C VAL A 125 -1.40 11.98 0.11
N ILE A 126 -1.30 13.09 0.86
CA ILE A 126 -2.07 14.31 0.60
C ILE A 126 -1.70 14.91 -0.76
N GLU A 127 -0.40 14.98 -1.06
CA GLU A 127 0.08 15.43 -2.38
C GLU A 127 -0.41 14.53 -3.51
N ALA A 128 -0.43 13.22 -3.29
CA ALA A 128 -0.98 12.27 -4.25
C ALA A 128 -2.49 12.48 -4.49
N LEU A 129 -3.28 12.67 -3.43
CA LEU A 129 -4.70 12.97 -3.56
C LEU A 129 -4.92 14.32 -4.25
N THR A 130 -4.10 15.33 -3.93
CA THR A 130 -4.10 16.62 -4.63
C THR A 130 -3.86 16.45 -6.12
N ALA A 131 -2.87 15.62 -6.50
CA ALA A 131 -2.58 15.31 -7.90
C ALA A 131 -3.75 14.64 -8.62
N VAL A 132 -4.51 13.79 -7.94
CA VAL A 132 -5.74 13.19 -8.49
C VAL A 132 -6.80 14.25 -8.79
N LEU A 133 -7.00 15.24 -7.89
CA LEU A 133 -7.95 16.32 -8.10
C LEU A 133 -7.54 17.25 -9.27
N VAL A 134 -6.26 17.58 -9.35
CA VAL A 134 -5.71 18.31 -10.50
C VAL A 134 -6.01 17.55 -11.80
N ARG A 135 -5.74 16.25 -11.82
CA ARG A 135 -6.02 15.42 -12.99
C ARG A 135 -7.51 15.36 -13.33
N ALA A 136 -8.37 15.26 -12.33
CA ALA A 136 -9.82 15.27 -12.53
C ALA A 136 -10.27 16.57 -13.20
N ALA A 137 -9.79 17.72 -12.72
CA ALA A 137 -10.11 19.02 -13.30
C ALA A 137 -9.63 19.14 -14.76
N GLN A 138 -8.40 18.70 -15.05
CA GLN A 138 -7.85 18.66 -16.43
C GLN A 138 -8.64 17.76 -17.38
N LEU A 139 -9.29 16.72 -16.85
CA LEU A 139 -10.16 15.82 -17.61
C LEU A 139 -11.63 16.32 -17.72
N GLY A 140 -11.93 17.52 -17.24
CA GLY A 140 -13.27 18.12 -17.32
C GLY A 140 -14.19 17.84 -16.14
N TYR A 141 -13.64 17.37 -15.02
CA TYR A 141 -14.38 17.09 -13.78
C TYR A 141 -13.90 17.96 -12.59
N PRO A 142 -13.95 19.31 -12.71
CA PRO A 142 -13.38 20.19 -11.67
C PRO A 142 -14.09 20.07 -10.31
N GLU A 143 -15.39 19.77 -10.31
CA GLU A 143 -16.22 19.66 -9.09
C GLU A 143 -16.18 18.27 -8.44
N TRP A 144 -15.50 17.31 -9.06
CA TRP A 144 -15.49 15.92 -8.58
C TRP A 144 -14.96 15.80 -7.15
N GLY A 145 -13.95 16.58 -6.79
CA GLY A 145 -13.40 16.61 -5.43
C GLY A 145 -14.43 17.04 -4.39
N GLU A 146 -15.16 18.11 -4.65
CA GLU A 146 -16.17 18.65 -3.72
C GLU A 146 -17.33 17.66 -3.51
N THR A 147 -17.71 16.91 -4.53
CA THR A 147 -18.86 16.00 -4.49
C THR A 147 -18.52 14.60 -3.99
N ALA A 148 -17.34 14.09 -4.30
CA ALA A 148 -16.94 12.71 -4.02
C ALA A 148 -16.12 12.53 -2.75
N LEU A 149 -15.19 13.45 -2.44
CA LEU A 149 -14.27 13.27 -1.32
C LEU A 149 -14.94 13.05 0.05
N PRO A 150 -16.05 13.72 0.42
CA PRO A 150 -16.70 13.46 1.70
C PRO A 150 -17.02 11.97 1.90
N ALA A 151 -17.64 11.33 0.90
CA ALA A 151 -18.00 9.92 0.96
C ALA A 151 -16.77 9.00 0.95
N TYR A 152 -15.72 9.36 0.20
CA TYR A 152 -14.46 8.60 0.20
C TYR A 152 -13.75 8.66 1.55
N PHE A 153 -13.69 9.84 2.18
CA PHE A 153 -13.09 9.98 3.51
C PHE A 153 -13.87 9.19 4.57
N ASP A 154 -15.20 9.23 4.53
CA ASP A 154 -16.04 8.53 5.51
C ASP A 154 -15.93 7.01 5.34
N GLY A 155 -15.93 6.51 4.10
CA GLY A 155 -15.71 5.09 3.81
C GLY A 155 -14.30 4.63 4.18
N ALA A 156 -13.28 5.43 3.84
CA ALA A 156 -11.89 5.13 4.16
C ALA A 156 -11.63 5.06 5.67
N ARG A 157 -12.31 5.89 6.48
CA ARG A 157 -12.20 5.83 7.93
C ARG A 157 -12.62 4.47 8.48
N ILE A 158 -13.75 3.93 8.02
CA ILE A 158 -14.28 2.63 8.46
C ILE A 158 -13.26 1.53 8.14
N VAL A 159 -12.70 1.54 6.93
CA VAL A 159 -11.68 0.57 6.50
C VAL A 159 -10.42 0.71 7.35
N ALA A 160 -9.91 1.93 7.51
CA ALA A 160 -8.69 2.19 8.27
C ALA A 160 -8.79 1.78 9.76
N GLU A 161 -9.96 1.96 10.39
CA GLU A 161 -10.18 1.49 11.77
C GLU A 161 -10.06 -0.04 11.86
N THR A 162 -10.54 -0.77 10.85
CA THR A 162 -10.43 -2.23 10.77
C THR A 162 -8.97 -2.66 10.51
N ASP A 163 -8.30 -2.05 9.53
CA ASP A 163 -6.94 -2.40 9.14
C ASP A 163 -5.94 -2.15 10.29
N VAL A 164 -6.09 -1.03 11.00
CA VAL A 164 -5.23 -0.71 12.15
C VAL A 164 -5.48 -1.67 13.31
N ALA A 165 -6.74 -2.00 13.61
CA ALA A 165 -7.07 -2.95 14.67
C ALA A 165 -6.49 -4.34 14.37
N GLU A 166 -6.60 -4.81 13.14
CA GLU A 166 -6.05 -6.09 12.69
C GLU A 166 -4.51 -6.09 12.80
N ALA A 167 -3.85 -5.05 12.30
CA ALA A 167 -2.39 -4.95 12.39
C ALA A 167 -1.89 -4.94 13.83
N LEU A 168 -2.54 -4.20 14.72
CA LEU A 168 -2.16 -4.13 16.14
C LEU A 168 -2.39 -5.45 16.89
N SER A 169 -3.29 -6.32 16.40
CA SER A 169 -3.55 -7.65 16.98
C SER A 169 -2.46 -8.68 16.67
N ALA A 170 -1.54 -8.39 15.75
CA ALA A 170 -0.54 -9.34 15.25
C ALA A 170 0.48 -9.82 16.31
N GLY A 171 0.59 -9.14 17.47
CA GLY A 171 1.41 -9.57 18.59
C GLY A 171 2.57 -8.65 18.91
N ASP A 172 3.81 -9.11 18.73
CA ASP A 172 4.99 -8.30 19.01
C ASP A 172 5.23 -7.22 17.95
N ARG A 173 6.16 -6.29 18.23
CA ARG A 173 6.44 -5.15 17.36
C ARG A 173 6.76 -5.57 15.91
N ASP A 174 7.57 -6.61 15.75
CA ASP A 174 8.01 -7.06 14.42
C ASP A 174 6.84 -7.64 13.63
N ALA A 175 5.97 -8.41 14.29
CA ALA A 175 4.75 -8.93 13.70
C ALA A 175 3.77 -7.80 13.32
N VAL A 176 3.64 -6.76 14.15
CA VAL A 176 2.82 -5.58 13.85
C VAL A 176 3.39 -4.82 12.64
N VAL A 177 4.72 -4.63 12.55
CA VAL A 177 5.37 -3.99 11.40
C VAL A 177 5.09 -4.76 10.11
N ASP A 178 5.29 -6.08 10.13
CA ASP A 178 5.01 -6.94 8.98
C ASP A 178 3.52 -6.86 8.57
N ALA A 179 2.62 -6.92 9.55
CA ALA A 179 1.17 -6.82 9.32
C ALA A 179 0.77 -5.48 8.72
N VAL A 180 1.29 -4.36 9.23
CA VAL A 180 1.04 -3.03 8.68
C VAL A 180 1.40 -2.96 7.19
N VAL A 181 2.59 -3.42 6.81
CA VAL A 181 3.05 -3.38 5.42
C VAL A 181 2.17 -4.27 4.54
N VAL A 182 1.93 -5.52 4.97
CA VAL A 182 1.15 -6.48 4.18
C VAL A 182 -0.32 -6.05 4.05
N LEU A 183 -0.96 -5.62 5.16
CA LEU A 183 -2.37 -5.23 5.16
C LEU A 183 -2.60 -3.93 4.39
N THR A 184 -1.66 -2.98 4.39
CA THR A 184 -1.77 -1.79 3.54
C THR A 184 -1.87 -2.17 2.06
N VAL A 185 -0.98 -3.03 1.58
CA VAL A 185 -0.96 -3.46 0.17
C VAL A 185 -2.19 -4.31 -0.20
N LEU A 186 -2.56 -5.26 0.67
CA LEU A 186 -3.74 -6.10 0.47
C LEU A 186 -5.02 -5.27 0.55
N GLY A 187 -5.12 -4.35 1.50
CA GLY A 187 -6.26 -3.47 1.73
C GLY A 187 -6.54 -2.59 0.52
N ASP A 188 -5.52 -1.96 -0.06
CA ASP A 188 -5.66 -1.13 -1.26
C ASP A 188 -6.22 -1.93 -2.44
N THR A 189 -5.68 -3.14 -2.66
CA THR A 189 -6.14 -4.03 -3.74
C THR A 189 -7.58 -4.50 -3.50
N ALA A 190 -7.89 -4.91 -2.28
CA ALA A 190 -9.23 -5.36 -1.89
C ALA A 190 -10.25 -4.22 -1.99
N LEU A 191 -9.94 -3.04 -1.45
CA LEU A 191 -10.82 -1.87 -1.49
C LEU A 191 -11.11 -1.44 -2.92
N ALA A 192 -10.11 -1.43 -3.80
CA ALA A 192 -10.30 -1.13 -5.22
C ALA A 192 -11.25 -2.14 -5.90
N ALA A 193 -11.12 -3.44 -5.60
CA ALA A 193 -12.00 -4.48 -6.12
C ALA A 193 -13.43 -4.35 -5.58
N ILE A 194 -13.59 -4.18 -4.27
CA ILE A 194 -14.90 -4.03 -3.59
C ILE A 194 -15.60 -2.79 -4.12
N ARG A 195 -14.91 -1.66 -4.30
CA ARG A 195 -15.48 -0.45 -4.88
C ARG A 195 -16.04 -0.69 -6.28
N ARG A 196 -15.35 -1.46 -7.14
CA ARG A 196 -15.85 -1.81 -8.48
C ARG A 196 -17.09 -2.69 -8.43
N ILE A 197 -17.13 -3.66 -7.52
CA ILE A 197 -18.30 -4.51 -7.28
C ILE A 197 -19.50 -3.64 -6.85
N ALA A 198 -19.29 -2.75 -5.88
CA ALA A 198 -20.33 -1.84 -5.41
C ALA A 198 -20.82 -0.89 -6.53
N GLN A 199 -19.90 -0.38 -7.36
CA GLN A 199 -20.28 0.46 -8.51
C GLN A 199 -21.15 -0.31 -9.52
N ALA A 200 -20.81 -1.57 -9.82
CA ALA A 200 -21.62 -2.41 -10.69
C ALA A 200 -23.02 -2.62 -10.11
N GLN A 201 -23.12 -2.98 -8.82
CA GLN A 201 -24.39 -3.19 -8.14
C GLN A 201 -25.27 -1.94 -8.13
N VAL A 202 -24.73 -0.80 -7.73
CA VAL A 202 -25.46 0.48 -7.71
C VAL A 202 -25.88 0.90 -9.12
N SER A 203 -25.07 0.58 -10.15
CA SER A 203 -25.45 0.86 -11.56
C SER A 203 -26.65 0.02 -11.99
N LEU A 204 -26.67 -1.28 -11.67
CA LEU A 204 -27.82 -2.15 -11.96
C LEU A 204 -29.09 -1.63 -11.30
N GLU A 205 -29.01 -1.26 -10.03
CA GLU A 205 -30.16 -0.72 -9.27
C GLU A 205 -30.69 0.60 -9.88
N ARG A 206 -29.77 1.54 -10.20
CA ARG A 206 -30.15 2.87 -10.71
C ARG A 206 -30.65 2.86 -12.16
N LEU A 207 -30.12 1.94 -12.97
CA LEU A 207 -30.51 1.81 -14.37
C LEU A 207 -31.69 0.83 -14.57
N ASN A 208 -32.22 0.23 -13.50
CA ASN A 208 -33.23 -0.81 -13.54
C ASN A 208 -32.93 -1.95 -14.52
N VAL A 209 -31.65 -2.30 -14.62
CA VAL A 209 -31.16 -3.38 -15.50
C VAL A 209 -31.33 -4.71 -14.78
N ASN A 210 -32.02 -5.67 -15.41
CA ASN A 210 -32.06 -7.05 -14.91
C ASN A 210 -30.78 -7.77 -15.36
N PRO A 211 -29.89 -8.20 -14.44
CA PRO A 211 -28.63 -8.86 -14.79
C PRO A 211 -28.84 -10.25 -15.42
N ASP A 212 -30.02 -10.85 -15.29
CA ASP A 212 -30.31 -12.20 -15.79
C ASP A 212 -30.88 -12.21 -17.23
N LEU A 213 -31.03 -11.02 -17.87
CA LEU A 213 -31.44 -10.96 -19.27
C LEU A 213 -30.22 -11.25 -20.18
N PRO A 214 -30.36 -12.15 -21.17
CA PRO A 214 -29.31 -12.42 -22.14
C PRO A 214 -29.03 -11.17 -22.98
N HIS A 215 -27.77 -10.85 -23.19
CA HIS A 215 -27.28 -9.76 -24.05
C HIS A 215 -27.40 -10.13 -25.53
#